data_2f129d8fe39c917790353f65d41ee492
#
_entry.id   2f129d8fe39c917790353f65d41ee492
#
_cell.length_a   1.000
_cell.length_b   1.000
_cell.length_c   1.000
_cell.angle_alpha   90.00
_cell.angle_beta   90.00
_cell.angle_gamma   90.00
#
_symmetry.space_group_name_H-M   'P 1'
#
loop_
_entity.id
_entity.type
_entity.pdbx_description
1 polymer ?
#
loop_
_entity_poly.entity_id
_entity_poly.type
_entity_poly.pdbx_seq_one_letter_code
_entity_poly.pdbx_strand_id
1 'polypeptide(L)'
;EVANILTELKLDSATITTGLLHDTIEDTFATYETIKNEFGEEVAELVDGVTKISVFENTADANSKVENFRKLILATSKDIRVLLVKIADRLHNMRTIKAISKKEKRQRIAQETMEIYAPLADRMGMHRIRDELEDLSFEILNNEARELIKKRLDEIKSDTKDIFETLSFELSEILNDSHINAEIHGREKTPFSIWRKVQKKRIS
;
A
#
# COMPACT_ATOMS: atom_id res chain seq x y z
N GLU A 1 10.56 -8.90 -4.23
CA GLU A 1 10.07 -7.51 -4.07
C GLU A 1 9.16 -7.38 -2.85
N VAL A 2 8.15 -8.28 -2.68
CA VAL A 2 7.28 -8.30 -1.49
C VAL A 2 8.09 -8.37 -0.19
N ALA A 3 9.03 -9.31 -0.08
CA ALA A 3 9.92 -9.43 1.08
C ALA A 3 10.76 -8.16 1.33
N ASN A 4 11.14 -7.44 0.28
CA ASN A 4 11.86 -6.18 0.42
C ASN A 4 10.98 -5.10 1.07
N ILE A 5 9.73 -4.97 0.64
CA ILE A 5 8.74 -4.07 1.26
C ILE A 5 8.56 -4.40 2.75
N LEU A 6 8.47 -5.70 3.10
CA LEU A 6 8.32 -6.14 4.48
C LEU A 6 9.59 -5.85 5.32
N THR A 7 10.77 -5.93 4.70
CA THR A 7 12.04 -5.57 5.34
C THR A 7 12.12 -4.07 5.64
N GLU A 8 11.67 -3.22 4.71
CA GLU A 8 11.58 -1.77 4.92
C GLU A 8 10.64 -1.41 6.09
N LEU A 9 9.62 -2.22 6.31
CA LEU A 9 8.71 -2.11 7.46
C LEU A 9 9.31 -2.67 8.77
N LYS A 10 10.53 -3.22 8.73
CA LYS A 10 11.25 -3.80 9.88
C LYS A 10 10.46 -4.91 10.58
N LEU A 11 9.80 -5.76 9.80
CA LEU A 11 9.04 -6.90 10.32
C LEU A 11 9.96 -8.07 10.66
N ASP A 12 9.44 -9.06 11.39
CA ASP A 12 10.18 -10.24 11.83
C ASP A 12 10.55 -11.19 10.67
N SER A 13 11.49 -12.10 10.93
CA SER A 13 12.02 -13.01 9.92
C SER A 13 10.96 -13.96 9.36
N ALA A 14 10.00 -14.42 10.18
CA ALA A 14 8.94 -15.30 9.72
C ALA A 14 8.04 -14.58 8.70
N THR A 15 7.69 -13.31 8.95
CA THR A 15 6.91 -12.48 8.03
C THR A 15 7.66 -12.23 6.72
N ILE A 16 8.96 -11.92 6.78
CA ILE A 16 9.79 -11.70 5.59
C ILE A 16 9.91 -12.98 4.77
N THR A 17 10.12 -14.13 5.43
CA THR A 17 10.16 -15.46 4.78
C THR A 17 8.82 -15.78 4.14
N THR A 18 7.71 -15.48 4.81
CA THR A 18 6.37 -15.60 4.23
C THR A 18 6.23 -14.75 2.97
N GLY A 19 6.77 -13.54 2.95
CA GLY A 19 6.78 -12.69 1.75
C GLY A 19 7.58 -13.25 0.58
N LEU A 20 8.58 -14.12 0.82
CA LEU A 20 9.27 -14.87 -0.22
C LEU A 20 8.45 -16.05 -0.75
N LEU A 21 7.65 -16.68 0.12
CA LEU A 21 6.95 -17.93 -0.14
C LEU A 21 5.45 -17.76 -0.41
N HIS A 22 4.91 -16.53 -0.39
CA HIS A 22 3.47 -16.24 -0.35
C HIS A 22 2.65 -16.87 -1.49
N ASP A 23 3.23 -17.03 -2.68
CA ASP A 23 2.56 -17.62 -3.84
C ASP A 23 2.94 -19.09 -4.08
N THR A 24 3.82 -19.68 -3.24
CA THR A 24 4.36 -21.03 -3.49
C THR A 24 3.30 -22.13 -3.49
N ILE A 25 2.32 -22.06 -2.58
CA ILE A 25 1.23 -23.05 -2.53
C ILE A 25 0.27 -22.88 -3.73
N GLU A 26 0.09 -21.65 -4.24
CA GLU A 26 -0.82 -21.38 -5.36
C GLU A 26 -0.20 -21.73 -6.70
N ASP A 27 1.07 -21.42 -6.89
CA ASP A 27 1.74 -21.46 -8.21
C ASP A 27 2.64 -22.69 -8.39
N THR A 28 2.84 -23.51 -7.36
CA THR A 28 3.73 -24.69 -7.44
C THR A 28 3.09 -25.94 -6.83
N PHE A 29 3.85 -27.05 -6.82
CA PHE A 29 3.47 -28.30 -6.14
C PHE A 29 3.77 -28.29 -4.63
N ALA A 30 4.24 -27.16 -4.07
CA ALA A 30 4.53 -27.07 -2.65
C ALA A 30 3.23 -27.17 -1.84
N THR A 31 3.28 -27.93 -0.75
CA THR A 31 2.16 -28.11 0.17
C THR A 31 2.45 -27.43 1.50
N TYR A 32 1.42 -27.25 2.31
CA TYR A 32 1.58 -26.80 3.69
C TYR A 32 2.65 -27.61 4.45
N GLU A 33 2.61 -28.96 4.32
CA GLU A 33 3.56 -29.86 4.96
C GLU A 33 5.00 -29.66 4.46
N THR A 34 5.17 -29.38 3.17
CA THR A 34 6.48 -29.07 2.61
C THR A 34 7.07 -27.83 3.25
N ILE A 35 6.27 -26.74 3.32
CA ILE A 35 6.71 -25.49 3.92
C ILE A 35 6.96 -25.64 5.43
N LYS A 36 6.09 -26.40 6.13
CA LYS A 36 6.25 -26.68 7.55
C LYS A 36 7.56 -27.42 7.85
N ASN A 37 7.91 -28.40 7.04
CA ASN A 37 9.14 -29.20 7.25
C ASN A 37 10.41 -28.40 6.96
N GLU A 38 10.40 -27.50 5.99
CA GLU A 38 11.57 -26.72 5.57
C GLU A 38 11.74 -25.41 6.36
N PHE A 39 10.64 -24.74 6.71
CA PHE A 39 10.64 -23.38 7.26
C PHE A 39 9.97 -23.25 8.63
N GLY A 40 9.42 -24.35 9.15
CA GLY A 40 8.72 -24.37 10.42
C GLY A 40 7.23 -24.08 10.34
N GLU A 41 6.54 -24.40 11.43
CA GLU A 41 5.07 -24.30 11.52
C GLU A 41 4.55 -22.87 11.38
N GLU A 42 5.24 -21.91 12.02
CA GLU A 42 4.86 -20.50 11.99
C GLU A 42 4.82 -19.93 10.56
N VAL A 43 5.85 -20.19 9.76
CA VAL A 43 5.90 -19.75 8.37
C VAL A 43 4.82 -20.44 7.54
N ALA A 44 4.61 -21.75 7.75
CA ALA A 44 3.59 -22.52 7.03
C ALA A 44 2.17 -21.99 7.32
N GLU A 45 1.86 -21.63 8.57
CA GLU A 45 0.57 -21.04 8.95
C GLU A 45 0.36 -19.66 8.31
N LEU A 46 1.40 -18.83 8.26
CA LEU A 46 1.33 -17.52 7.61
C LEU A 46 1.12 -17.64 6.10
N VAL A 47 1.87 -18.52 5.42
CA VAL A 47 1.71 -18.78 3.97
C VAL A 47 0.33 -19.31 3.66
N ASP A 48 -0.17 -20.30 4.43
CA ASP A 48 -1.52 -20.84 4.27
C ASP A 48 -2.59 -19.75 4.47
N GLY A 49 -2.39 -18.87 5.43
CA GLY A 49 -3.26 -17.71 5.66
C GLY A 49 -3.32 -16.76 4.47
N VAL A 50 -2.18 -16.44 3.86
CA VAL A 50 -2.09 -15.58 2.66
C VAL A 50 -2.77 -16.25 1.47
N THR A 51 -2.48 -17.55 1.23
CA THR A 51 -3.08 -18.36 0.16
C THR A 51 -4.62 -18.38 0.26
N LYS A 52 -5.16 -18.58 1.46
CA LYS A 52 -6.62 -18.57 1.67
C LYS A 52 -7.26 -17.23 1.28
N ILE A 53 -6.59 -16.10 1.56
CA ILE A 53 -7.09 -14.79 1.14
C ILE A 53 -7.10 -14.68 -0.38
N SER A 54 -6.02 -15.08 -1.07
CA SER A 54 -5.92 -15.04 -2.53
C SER A 54 -7.00 -15.87 -3.22
N VAL A 55 -7.28 -17.07 -2.72
CA VAL A 55 -8.37 -17.93 -3.23
C VAL A 55 -9.71 -17.22 -3.12
N PHE A 56 -9.99 -16.53 -2.01
CA PHE A 56 -11.23 -15.77 -1.84
C PHE A 56 -11.33 -14.61 -2.80
N GLU A 57 -10.24 -13.87 -3.06
CA GLU A 57 -10.21 -12.77 -4.03
C GLU A 57 -10.53 -13.24 -5.46
N ASN A 58 -10.02 -14.41 -5.83
CA ASN A 58 -10.22 -14.97 -7.17
C ASN A 58 -11.62 -15.56 -7.40
N THR A 59 -12.32 -15.99 -6.37
CA THR A 59 -13.64 -16.63 -6.45
C THR A 59 -14.81 -15.68 -6.26
N ALA A 60 -14.58 -14.46 -5.84
CA ALA A 60 -15.64 -13.52 -5.51
C ALA A 60 -16.27 -12.89 -6.75
N ASP A 61 -17.56 -13.06 -6.92
CA ASP A 61 -18.37 -12.27 -7.83
C ASP A 61 -18.32 -10.79 -7.46
N ALA A 62 -18.28 -9.93 -8.48
CA ALA A 62 -18.15 -8.47 -8.35
C ALA A 62 -19.22 -7.79 -7.45
N ASN A 63 -20.24 -8.52 -7.05
CA ASN A 63 -21.36 -8.04 -6.24
C ASN A 63 -21.16 -8.15 -4.71
N SER A 64 -20.05 -8.68 -4.22
CA SER A 64 -19.86 -8.96 -2.79
C SER A 64 -18.63 -8.30 -2.17
N LYS A 65 -18.42 -6.99 -2.39
CA LYS A 65 -17.31 -6.21 -1.78
C LYS A 65 -17.30 -6.32 -0.25
N VAL A 66 -18.47 -6.26 0.39
CA VAL A 66 -18.61 -6.38 1.84
C VAL A 66 -18.21 -7.77 2.32
N GLU A 67 -18.59 -8.80 1.59
CA GLU A 67 -18.26 -10.18 1.92
C GLU A 67 -16.76 -10.46 1.75
N ASN A 68 -16.12 -9.90 0.71
CA ASN A 68 -14.68 -9.99 0.51
C ASN A 68 -13.90 -9.31 1.64
N PHE A 69 -14.32 -8.11 2.01
CA PHE A 69 -13.73 -7.41 3.15
C PHE A 69 -13.89 -8.20 4.45
N ARG A 70 -15.09 -8.76 4.70
CA ARG A 70 -15.34 -9.60 5.88
C ARG A 70 -14.44 -10.84 5.90
N LYS A 71 -14.31 -11.53 4.78
CA LYS A 71 -13.45 -12.71 4.64
C LYS A 71 -11.97 -12.36 4.86
N LEU A 72 -11.51 -11.23 4.31
CA LEU A 72 -10.17 -10.72 4.55
C LEU A 72 -9.92 -10.50 6.05
N ILE A 73 -10.84 -9.83 6.75
CA ILE A 73 -10.73 -9.60 8.19
C ILE A 73 -10.77 -10.92 8.98
N LEU A 74 -11.62 -11.86 8.60
CA LEU A 74 -11.69 -13.17 9.26
C LEU A 74 -10.42 -14.00 9.04
N ALA A 75 -9.87 -14.00 7.85
CA ALA A 75 -8.62 -14.71 7.55
C ALA A 75 -7.42 -14.13 8.33
N THR A 76 -7.44 -12.83 8.61
CA THR A 76 -6.40 -12.13 9.40
C THR A 76 -6.65 -12.19 10.90
N SER A 77 -7.78 -12.74 11.36
CA SER A 77 -8.14 -12.79 12.79
C SER A 77 -7.18 -13.65 13.62
N LYS A 78 -6.49 -14.61 13.00
CA LYS A 78 -5.50 -15.46 13.67
C LYS A 78 -4.15 -14.78 13.81
N ASP A 79 -3.69 -14.13 12.75
CA ASP A 79 -2.40 -13.44 12.74
C ASP A 79 -2.44 -12.23 11.80
N ILE A 80 -2.20 -11.05 12.34
CA ILE A 80 -2.22 -9.79 11.59
C ILE A 80 -1.11 -9.72 10.53
N ARG A 81 -0.03 -10.49 10.67
CA ARG A 81 1.08 -10.53 9.72
C ARG A 81 0.64 -11.00 8.34
N VAL A 82 -0.37 -11.87 8.27
CA VAL A 82 -1.00 -12.29 7.00
C VAL A 82 -1.50 -11.08 6.21
N LEU A 83 -2.13 -10.11 6.89
CA LEU A 83 -2.60 -8.87 6.26
C LEU A 83 -1.43 -7.98 5.81
N LEU A 84 -0.36 -7.89 6.60
CA LEU A 84 0.82 -7.10 6.25
C LEU A 84 1.49 -7.65 4.98
N VAL A 85 1.64 -8.97 4.88
CA VAL A 85 2.15 -9.62 3.66
C VAL A 85 1.24 -9.33 2.47
N LYS A 86 -0.09 -9.42 2.65
CA LYS A 86 -1.05 -9.18 1.56
C LYS A 86 -1.08 -7.72 1.10
N ILE A 87 -0.91 -6.75 2.01
CA ILE A 87 -0.76 -5.33 1.65
C ILE A 87 0.53 -5.11 0.86
N ALA A 88 1.64 -5.74 1.25
CA ALA A 88 2.91 -5.65 0.54
C ALA A 88 2.85 -6.29 -0.86
N ASP A 89 2.19 -7.45 -0.99
CA ASP A 89 1.90 -8.09 -2.27
C ASP A 89 1.04 -7.17 -3.17
N ARG A 90 -0.04 -6.61 -2.63
CA ARG A 90 -0.89 -5.67 -3.37
C ARG A 90 -0.11 -4.44 -3.84
N LEU A 91 0.79 -3.90 -3.03
CA LEU A 91 1.63 -2.78 -3.42
C LEU A 91 2.56 -3.16 -4.58
N HIS A 92 3.21 -4.33 -4.51
CA HIS A 92 4.03 -4.83 -5.61
C HIS A 92 3.21 -5.01 -6.90
N ASN A 93 2.03 -5.60 -6.79
CA ASN A 93 1.11 -5.80 -7.91
C ASN A 93 0.67 -4.45 -8.53
N MET A 94 0.45 -3.43 -7.72
CA MET A 94 0.13 -2.09 -8.22
C MET A 94 1.30 -1.40 -8.89
N ARG A 95 2.53 -1.55 -8.40
CA ARG A 95 3.75 -1.04 -9.05
C ARG A 95 3.98 -1.65 -10.44
N THR A 96 3.55 -2.90 -10.62
CA THR A 96 3.73 -3.66 -11.88
C THR A 96 2.44 -3.76 -12.73
N ILE A 97 1.36 -3.09 -12.35
CA ILE A 97 0.03 -3.24 -12.96
C ILE A 97 0.01 -2.95 -14.46
N LYS A 98 0.94 -2.13 -14.96
CA LYS A 98 1.08 -1.79 -16.39
C LYS A 98 1.46 -2.98 -17.26
N ALA A 99 2.04 -4.04 -16.69
CA ALA A 99 2.33 -5.30 -17.39
C ALA A 99 1.05 -6.08 -17.76
N ILE A 100 -0.07 -5.82 -17.11
CA ILE A 100 -1.36 -6.44 -17.44
C ILE A 100 -1.91 -5.77 -18.69
N SER A 101 -2.08 -6.54 -19.79
CA SER A 101 -2.57 -6.02 -21.07
C SER A 101 -4.04 -5.56 -21.04
N LYS A 102 -4.91 -6.28 -20.31
CA LYS A 102 -6.36 -6.01 -20.26
C LYS A 102 -6.68 -4.80 -19.38
N LYS A 103 -7.21 -3.73 -19.99
CA LYS A 103 -7.57 -2.49 -19.30
C LYS A 103 -8.60 -2.72 -18.18
N GLU A 104 -9.63 -3.51 -18.45
CA GLU A 104 -10.70 -3.81 -17.50
C GLU A 104 -10.17 -4.51 -16.24
N LYS A 105 -9.19 -5.42 -16.41
CA LYS A 105 -8.54 -6.09 -15.28
C LYS A 105 -7.73 -5.09 -14.45
N ARG A 106 -6.98 -4.18 -15.09
CA ARG A 106 -6.25 -3.11 -14.35
C ARG A 106 -7.20 -2.23 -13.57
N GLN A 107 -8.30 -1.80 -14.19
CA GLN A 107 -9.30 -0.95 -13.52
C GLN A 107 -9.94 -1.65 -12.33
N ARG A 108 -10.30 -2.93 -12.45
CA ARG A 108 -10.85 -3.71 -11.34
C ARG A 108 -9.87 -3.79 -10.17
N ILE A 109 -8.59 -4.11 -10.44
CA ILE A 109 -7.55 -4.21 -9.40
C ILE A 109 -7.33 -2.85 -8.74
N ALA A 110 -7.26 -1.76 -9.52
CA ALA A 110 -7.10 -0.41 -8.99
C ALA A 110 -8.29 0.03 -8.12
N GLN A 111 -9.52 -0.31 -8.55
CA GLN A 111 -10.73 -0.01 -7.79
C GLN A 111 -10.76 -0.76 -6.45
N GLU A 112 -10.46 -2.06 -6.46
CA GLU A 112 -10.38 -2.87 -5.26
C GLU A 112 -9.28 -2.36 -4.31
N THR A 113 -8.13 -1.98 -4.86
CA THR A 113 -7.02 -1.40 -4.09
C THR A 113 -7.45 -0.11 -3.39
N MET A 114 -8.14 0.78 -4.10
CA MET A 114 -8.64 2.05 -3.56
C MET A 114 -9.71 1.85 -2.48
N GLU A 115 -10.59 0.87 -2.64
CA GLU A 115 -11.74 0.66 -1.76
C GLU A 115 -11.42 -0.20 -0.53
N ILE A 116 -10.44 -1.11 -0.63
CA ILE A 116 -10.14 -2.09 0.41
C ILE A 116 -8.72 -1.90 0.96
N TYR A 117 -7.70 -2.00 0.12
CA TYR A 117 -6.31 -2.10 0.59
C TYR A 117 -5.73 -0.78 1.09
N ALA A 118 -6.02 0.33 0.41
CA ALA A 118 -5.56 1.64 0.86
C ALA A 118 -6.19 2.05 2.21
N PRO A 119 -7.50 1.89 2.45
CA PRO A 119 -8.08 2.08 3.77
C PRO A 119 -7.55 1.14 4.87
N LEU A 120 -7.22 -0.12 4.52
CA LEU A 120 -6.61 -1.05 5.46
C LEU A 120 -5.20 -0.60 5.84
N ALA A 121 -4.38 -0.22 4.87
CA ALA A 121 -3.04 0.31 5.12
C ALA A 121 -3.09 1.57 6.01
N ASP A 122 -4.08 2.45 5.80
CA ASP A 122 -4.31 3.62 6.65
C ASP A 122 -4.60 3.25 8.10
N ARG A 123 -5.51 2.29 8.32
CA ARG A 123 -5.88 1.81 9.67
C ARG A 123 -4.72 1.11 10.38
N MET A 124 -3.81 0.50 9.63
CA MET A 124 -2.58 -0.11 10.14
C MET A 124 -1.47 0.91 10.41
N GLY A 125 -1.70 2.22 10.16
CA GLY A 125 -0.70 3.26 10.29
C GLY A 125 0.35 3.28 9.18
N MET A 126 0.17 2.49 8.12
CA MET A 126 1.10 2.36 6.99
C MET A 126 0.88 3.49 5.98
N HIS A 127 0.98 4.74 6.43
CA HIS A 127 0.59 5.91 5.64
C HIS A 127 1.35 6.05 4.31
N ARG A 128 2.64 5.68 4.26
CA ARG A 128 3.43 5.71 3.02
C ARG A 128 2.88 4.72 1.99
N ILE A 129 2.56 3.51 2.41
CA ILE A 129 1.98 2.47 1.54
C ILE A 129 0.58 2.88 1.09
N ARG A 130 -0.27 3.40 1.99
CA ARG A 130 -1.58 3.95 1.62
C ARG A 130 -1.45 5.02 0.55
N ASP A 131 -0.59 6.01 0.75
CA ASP A 131 -0.41 7.13 -0.18
C ASP A 131 0.03 6.63 -1.57
N GLU A 132 0.92 5.62 -1.62
CA GLU A 132 1.38 5.01 -2.87
C GLU A 132 0.28 4.17 -3.53
N LEU A 133 -0.45 3.35 -2.77
CA LEU A 133 -1.58 2.58 -3.29
C LEU A 133 -2.68 3.50 -3.87
N GLU A 134 -3.01 4.59 -3.17
CA GLU A 134 -3.97 5.60 -3.63
C GLU A 134 -3.51 6.25 -4.94
N ASP A 135 -2.24 6.67 -5.05
CA ASP A 135 -1.74 7.37 -6.24
C ASP A 135 -1.61 6.45 -7.46
N LEU A 136 -1.11 5.21 -7.27
CA LEU A 136 -1.05 4.20 -8.33
C LEU A 136 -2.46 3.82 -8.83
N SER A 137 -3.43 3.69 -7.93
CA SER A 137 -4.82 3.43 -8.28
C SER A 137 -5.43 4.62 -9.03
N PHE A 138 -5.16 5.84 -8.58
CA PHE A 138 -5.64 7.07 -9.21
C PHE A 138 -5.11 7.22 -10.65
N GLU A 139 -3.85 6.85 -10.89
CA GLU A 139 -3.26 6.81 -12.24
C GLU A 139 -4.07 5.93 -13.20
N ILE A 140 -4.57 4.79 -12.72
CA ILE A 140 -5.34 3.85 -13.55
C ILE A 140 -6.81 4.30 -13.71
N LEU A 141 -7.40 4.83 -12.64
CA LEU A 141 -8.83 5.15 -12.60
C LEU A 141 -9.17 6.52 -13.20
N ASN A 142 -8.27 7.51 -13.01
CA ASN A 142 -8.49 8.88 -13.49
C ASN A 142 -7.17 9.57 -13.84
N ASN A 143 -6.52 9.06 -14.88
CA ASN A 143 -5.20 9.56 -15.30
C ASN A 143 -5.22 11.04 -15.70
N GLU A 144 -6.29 11.51 -16.35
CA GLU A 144 -6.40 12.91 -16.81
C GLU A 144 -6.33 13.87 -15.63
N ALA A 145 -7.13 13.62 -14.59
CA ALA A 145 -7.11 14.46 -13.38
C ALA A 145 -5.77 14.39 -12.67
N ARG A 146 -5.15 13.21 -12.62
CA ARG A 146 -3.83 13.02 -12.01
C ARG A 146 -2.76 13.84 -12.73
N GLU A 147 -2.67 13.75 -14.04
CA GLU A 147 -1.67 14.47 -14.83
C GLU A 147 -1.87 15.99 -14.76
N LEU A 148 -3.13 16.47 -14.75
CA LEU A 148 -3.42 17.89 -14.56
C LEU A 148 -2.90 18.40 -13.22
N ILE A 149 -3.13 17.65 -12.13
CA ILE A 149 -2.67 18.01 -10.79
C ILE A 149 -1.14 17.97 -10.72
N LYS A 150 -0.50 16.94 -11.29
CA LYS A 150 0.97 16.84 -11.35
C LYS A 150 1.58 18.06 -12.05
N LYS A 151 1.08 18.38 -13.24
CA LYS A 151 1.55 19.56 -13.98
C LYS A 151 1.45 20.82 -13.12
N ARG A 152 0.33 21.02 -12.42
CA ARG A 152 0.16 22.19 -11.56
C ARG A 152 1.10 22.19 -10.35
N LEU A 153 1.35 21.01 -9.77
CA LEU A 153 2.34 20.89 -8.69
C LEU A 153 3.75 21.20 -9.17
N ASP A 154 4.14 20.74 -10.35
CA ASP A 154 5.47 21.00 -10.91
C ASP A 154 5.67 22.49 -11.22
N GLU A 155 4.63 23.19 -11.71
CA GLU A 155 4.64 24.65 -11.88
C GLU A 155 4.87 25.36 -10.54
N ILE A 156 4.14 24.98 -9.48
CA ILE A 156 4.28 25.57 -8.15
C ILE A 156 5.65 25.28 -7.54
N LYS A 157 6.19 24.07 -7.74
CA LYS A 157 7.52 23.67 -7.24
C LYS A 157 8.64 24.55 -7.79
N SER A 158 8.57 24.91 -9.08
CA SER A 158 9.57 25.80 -9.69
C SER A 158 9.64 27.16 -8.99
N ASP A 159 8.49 27.64 -8.52
CA ASP A 159 8.36 28.95 -7.87
C ASP A 159 8.64 28.94 -6.36
N THR A 160 8.65 27.74 -5.75
CA THR A 160 8.70 27.59 -4.27
C THR A 160 9.84 26.71 -3.77
N LYS A 161 10.84 26.44 -4.59
CA LYS A 161 11.94 25.50 -4.29
C LYS A 161 12.67 25.81 -2.99
N ASP A 162 12.82 27.08 -2.69
CA ASP A 162 13.59 27.56 -1.52
C ASP A 162 12.73 27.70 -0.24
N ILE A 163 11.40 27.60 -0.36
CA ILE A 163 10.49 27.85 0.77
C ILE A 163 10.66 26.78 1.86
N PHE A 164 10.81 25.51 1.47
CA PHE A 164 10.97 24.45 2.46
C PHE A 164 12.27 24.58 3.25
N GLU A 165 13.38 24.91 2.57
CA GLU A 165 14.68 25.11 3.21
C GLU A 165 14.63 26.31 4.15
N THR A 166 14.04 27.43 3.71
CA THR A 166 13.87 28.64 4.53
C THR A 166 13.01 28.35 5.78
N LEU A 167 11.84 27.72 5.60
CA LEU A 167 10.96 27.38 6.71
C LEU A 167 11.58 26.37 7.68
N SER A 168 12.32 25.39 7.16
CA SER A 168 13.02 24.41 8.00
C SER A 168 14.12 25.07 8.83
N PHE A 169 14.84 26.02 8.25
CA PHE A 169 15.85 26.79 8.94
C PHE A 169 15.23 27.66 10.05
N GLU A 170 14.23 28.46 9.73
CA GLU A 170 13.53 29.32 10.70
C GLU A 170 12.93 28.55 11.87
N LEU A 171 12.28 27.38 11.56
CA LEU A 171 11.74 26.51 12.60
C LEU A 171 12.83 25.90 13.47
N SER A 172 13.97 25.52 12.88
CA SER A 172 15.11 24.99 13.63
C SER A 172 15.69 26.01 14.59
N GLU A 173 15.80 27.28 14.19
CA GLU A 173 16.24 28.35 15.08
C GLU A 173 15.28 28.53 16.26
N ILE A 174 13.98 28.65 16.00
CA ILE A 174 12.95 28.81 17.07
C ILE A 174 12.99 27.64 18.07
N LEU A 175 13.14 26.40 17.56
CA LEU A 175 13.20 25.20 18.41
C LEU A 175 14.48 25.16 19.25
N ASN A 176 15.63 25.53 18.67
CA ASN A 176 16.91 25.61 19.36
C ASN A 176 16.90 26.69 20.47
N ASP A 177 16.35 27.88 20.19
CA ASP A 177 16.19 28.94 21.19
C ASP A 177 15.29 28.51 22.35
N SER A 178 14.33 27.65 22.07
CA SER A 178 13.44 27.07 23.08
C SER A 178 14.03 25.84 23.77
N HIS A 179 15.27 25.46 23.49
CA HIS A 179 15.95 24.24 23.98
C HIS A 179 15.20 22.93 23.63
N ILE A 180 14.47 22.92 22.50
CA ILE A 180 13.75 21.74 22.02
C ILE A 180 14.59 21.07 20.93
N ASN A 181 15.01 19.83 21.20
CA ASN A 181 15.66 18.99 20.19
C ASN A 181 14.59 18.29 19.35
N ALA A 182 14.42 18.70 18.09
CA ALA A 182 13.41 18.16 17.18
C ALA A 182 13.96 18.00 15.76
N GLU A 183 13.49 17.00 15.06
CA GLU A 183 13.78 16.77 13.65
C GLU A 183 12.59 17.25 12.80
N ILE A 184 12.87 18.09 11.80
CA ILE A 184 11.83 18.70 10.95
C ILE A 184 11.73 17.90 9.66
N HIS A 185 10.55 17.32 9.43
CA HIS A 185 10.24 16.60 8.21
C HIS A 185 9.13 17.28 7.41
N GLY A 186 9.39 17.52 6.12
CA GLY A 186 8.38 17.97 5.17
C GLY A 186 7.97 16.85 4.23
N ARG A 187 6.69 16.82 3.85
CA ARG A 187 6.21 15.94 2.78
C ARG A 187 5.28 16.68 1.83
N GLU A 188 5.39 16.36 0.56
CA GLU A 188 4.42 16.80 -0.43
C GLU A 188 3.16 15.94 -0.38
N LYS A 189 2.04 16.58 -0.69
CA LYS A 189 0.78 15.83 -0.84
C LYS A 189 0.74 15.11 -2.18
N THR A 190 0.25 13.87 -2.17
CA THR A 190 0.05 13.11 -3.41
C THR A 190 -1.05 13.74 -4.27
N PRO A 191 -0.99 13.59 -5.61
CA PRO A 191 -2.04 14.06 -6.52
C PRO A 191 -3.44 13.60 -6.10
N PHE A 192 -3.60 12.34 -5.68
CA PHE A 192 -4.88 11.84 -5.19
C PHE A 192 -5.37 12.56 -3.94
N SER A 193 -4.50 12.83 -2.97
CA SER A 193 -4.90 13.52 -1.73
C SER A 193 -5.36 14.96 -2.00
N ILE A 194 -4.78 15.62 -3.01
CA ILE A 194 -5.20 16.93 -3.47
C ILE A 194 -6.56 16.83 -4.17
N TRP A 195 -6.70 15.90 -5.12
CA TRP A 195 -7.95 15.67 -5.83
C TRP A 195 -9.12 15.39 -4.88
N ARG A 196 -8.92 14.48 -3.91
CA ARG A 196 -9.91 14.16 -2.88
C ARG A 196 -10.34 15.39 -2.08
N LYS A 197 -9.38 16.27 -1.73
CA LYS A 197 -9.68 17.52 -1.03
C LYS A 197 -10.49 18.50 -1.88
N VAL A 198 -10.14 18.65 -3.16
CA VAL A 198 -10.87 19.49 -4.11
C VAL A 198 -12.31 18.99 -4.27
N GLN A 199 -12.51 17.69 -4.50
CA GLN A 199 -13.84 17.09 -4.62
C GLN A 199 -14.67 17.30 -3.34
N LYS A 200 -14.09 17.07 -2.16
CA LYS A 200 -14.80 17.21 -0.87
C LYS A 200 -15.20 18.66 -0.59
N LYS A 201 -14.37 19.61 -0.97
CA LYS A 201 -14.63 21.03 -0.71
C LYS A 201 -15.38 21.74 -1.84
N ARG A 202 -15.63 21.05 -2.98
CA ARG A 202 -16.17 21.66 -4.21
C ARG A 202 -15.41 22.95 -4.63
N ILE A 203 -14.10 22.95 -4.41
CA ILE A 203 -13.23 24.04 -4.85
C ILE A 203 -12.94 23.77 -6.32
N SER A 204 -13.36 24.69 -7.19
CA SER A 204 -13.01 24.74 -8.61
C SER A 204 -11.59 25.27 -8.82
#